data_962fc10f1e0f94e2b5d524b5c639f852
#
_entry.id   962fc10f1e0f94e2b5d524b5c639f852
#
_cell.length_a   1.000
_cell.length_b   1.000
_cell.length_c   1.000
_cell.angle_alpha   90.00
_cell.angle_beta   90.00
_cell.angle_gamma   90.00
#
_symmetry.space_group_name_H-M   'P 1'
#
loop_
_entity.id
_entity.type
_entity.pdbx_description
1 polymer ?
#
loop_
_entity_poly.entity_id
_entity_poly.type
_entity_poly.pdbx_seq_one_letter_code
_entity_poly.pdbx_strand_id
1 'polypeptide(L)'
;MNVADRFVEILEEEGIENVFGVPGEQITPIYKSLSASGINHILTRHEQAAAHAADGYYRSTGKIGVCIATASPGALNFTMALATAFKDNVPILVLTGDNELEYRNTDHFQTTPQFEMFRHITRASYNPLNGTEALYALRAAIFELKTIPKGPIHINLAKDVLLQEDFDDIKLCYLCEDDMSNITRAQELIDKSERPLFILGAGAISQKERLEEIALKYRIPVTTTFHGRGIISEDDDLNLGMVGIRSAPRSKYAFEHADCIIALGIRASERTFQEVPENLIHVNINRDVLVGDCPIHGKVEDFLAEITFKKVDWIDEILRIDNTIEIEGSDDDLKPQAAIKRILSRFYDNITVSDAGSHTTWTTLFKKCLRPGHLLFSGSMAPMGYGLPAAIGAAIASDEKIILINGDGDFQMNVQELATLKENDLDVIVFILNNSEFAIIRQWQEDFYDMEAYQVELKNPDFVKLASSYGIDAVRVENLEDLEMLLQNELAGPLVVEVVVESEKVPLPK
;
A
#
# COMPACT_ATOMS: atom_id res chain seq x y z
N MET A 1 16.58 18.65 -28.65
CA MET A 1 16.18 17.84 -27.46
C MET A 1 16.37 18.73 -26.26
N ASN A 2 15.35 18.94 -25.49
CA ASN A 2 15.45 19.69 -24.25
C ASN A 2 15.46 18.73 -23.04
N VAL A 3 15.60 19.29 -21.82
CA VAL A 3 15.63 18.50 -20.58
C VAL A 3 14.37 17.67 -20.41
N ALA A 4 13.18 18.22 -20.71
CA ALA A 4 11.92 17.46 -20.58
C ALA A 4 11.89 16.25 -21.51
N ASP A 5 12.41 16.36 -22.74
CA ASP A 5 12.50 15.23 -23.68
C ASP A 5 13.41 14.13 -23.09
N ARG A 6 14.61 14.51 -22.63
CA ARG A 6 15.56 13.55 -22.04
C ARG A 6 15.06 12.94 -20.73
N PHE A 7 14.34 13.73 -19.92
CA PHE A 7 13.72 13.28 -18.69
C PHE A 7 12.72 12.14 -18.93
N VAL A 8 11.86 12.28 -19.93
CA VAL A 8 10.88 11.25 -20.32
C VAL A 8 11.55 10.03 -20.92
N GLU A 9 12.59 10.21 -21.77
CA GLU A 9 13.38 9.08 -22.26
C GLU A 9 14.01 8.26 -21.15
N ILE A 10 14.54 8.91 -20.08
CA ILE A 10 15.08 8.21 -18.90
C ILE A 10 13.98 7.42 -18.19
N LEU A 11 12.76 7.95 -18.05
CA LEU A 11 11.64 7.20 -17.48
C LEU A 11 11.34 5.94 -18.30
N GLU A 12 11.35 6.01 -19.63
CA GLU A 12 11.18 4.85 -20.52
C GLU A 12 12.34 3.84 -20.38
N GLU A 13 13.59 4.30 -20.37
CA GLU A 13 14.79 3.48 -20.16
C GLU A 13 14.73 2.70 -18.84
N GLU A 14 14.12 3.29 -17.80
CA GLU A 14 13.99 2.71 -16.47
C GLU A 14 12.73 1.83 -16.29
N GLY A 15 11.94 1.67 -17.39
CA GLY A 15 10.79 0.79 -17.47
C GLY A 15 9.52 1.36 -16.82
N ILE A 16 9.39 2.68 -16.77
CA ILE A 16 8.14 3.34 -16.34
C ILE A 16 7.13 3.24 -17.49
N GLU A 17 6.03 2.56 -17.26
CA GLU A 17 4.98 2.31 -18.23
C GLU A 17 3.78 3.24 -18.06
N ASN A 18 3.50 3.68 -16.83
CA ASN A 18 2.32 4.47 -16.49
C ASN A 18 2.67 5.66 -15.60
N VAL A 19 2.01 6.80 -15.87
CA VAL A 19 2.08 8.03 -15.06
C VAL A 19 0.66 8.51 -14.75
N PHE A 20 0.38 8.80 -13.48
CA PHE A 20 -0.93 9.27 -13.01
C PHE A 20 -0.88 10.76 -12.72
N GLY A 21 -1.86 11.55 -13.16
CA GLY A 21 -1.81 12.96 -12.83
C GLY A 21 -2.84 13.86 -13.50
N VAL A 22 -2.67 15.14 -13.21
CA VAL A 22 -3.47 16.23 -13.77
C VAL A 22 -2.53 17.22 -14.46
N PRO A 23 -2.74 17.57 -15.75
CA PRO A 23 -1.90 18.52 -16.47
C PRO A 23 -2.07 19.94 -15.93
N GLY A 24 -1.02 20.74 -16.11
CA GLY A 24 -1.05 22.16 -15.82
C GLY A 24 0.13 22.90 -16.42
N GLU A 25 0.09 24.23 -16.36
CA GLU A 25 0.99 25.09 -17.13
C GLU A 25 2.47 24.80 -16.85
N GLN A 26 2.86 24.75 -15.56
CA GLN A 26 4.27 24.71 -15.15
C GLN A 26 4.93 23.35 -15.47
N ILE A 27 4.16 22.29 -15.70
CA ILE A 27 4.65 20.95 -16.02
C ILE A 27 4.37 20.56 -17.48
N THR A 28 3.77 21.46 -18.28
CA THR A 28 3.44 21.22 -19.69
C THR A 28 4.63 20.73 -20.54
N PRO A 29 5.90 21.15 -20.32
CA PRO A 29 7.01 20.60 -21.09
C PRO A 29 7.14 19.07 -20.95
N ILE A 30 6.96 18.50 -19.76
CA ILE A 30 6.94 17.03 -19.55
C ILE A 30 5.75 16.41 -20.29
N TYR A 31 4.54 17.00 -20.23
CA TYR A 31 3.37 16.48 -20.95
C TYR A 31 3.56 16.47 -22.46
N LYS A 32 4.28 17.46 -23.01
CA LYS A 32 4.63 17.47 -24.43
C LYS A 32 5.51 16.27 -24.80
N SER A 33 6.52 15.97 -23.98
CA SER A 33 7.40 14.83 -24.21
C SER A 33 6.69 13.50 -23.97
N LEU A 34 5.84 13.39 -22.93
CA LEU A 34 4.99 12.21 -22.68
C LEU A 34 4.08 11.91 -23.87
N SER A 35 3.50 12.94 -24.54
CA SER A 35 2.63 12.73 -25.70
C SER A 35 3.33 12.11 -26.90
N ALA A 36 4.67 12.13 -26.95
CA ALA A 36 5.49 11.54 -28.00
C ALA A 36 6.20 10.24 -27.56
N SER A 37 6.00 9.81 -26.30
CA SER A 37 6.60 8.62 -25.70
C SER A 37 5.66 7.41 -25.74
N GLY A 38 6.16 6.25 -25.32
CA GLY A 38 5.38 5.03 -25.08
C GLY A 38 4.74 4.96 -23.70
N ILE A 39 4.97 5.95 -22.84
CA ILE A 39 4.42 5.98 -21.47
C ILE A 39 2.93 6.35 -21.51
N ASN A 40 2.11 5.53 -20.89
CA ASN A 40 0.68 5.78 -20.77
C ASN A 40 0.40 6.79 -19.64
N HIS A 41 -0.36 7.84 -19.94
CA HIS A 41 -0.79 8.83 -18.94
C HIS A 41 -2.25 8.58 -18.53
N ILE A 42 -2.47 8.33 -17.25
CA ILE A 42 -3.79 8.16 -16.65
C ILE A 42 -4.25 9.49 -16.07
N LEU A 43 -5.24 10.10 -16.72
CA LEU A 43 -5.81 11.37 -16.27
C LEU A 43 -6.74 11.15 -15.09
N THR A 44 -6.30 11.55 -13.89
CA THR A 44 -7.15 11.57 -12.70
C THR A 44 -7.97 12.87 -12.62
N ARG A 45 -8.94 12.90 -11.73
CA ARG A 45 -9.77 14.11 -11.50
C ARG A 45 -9.30 14.94 -10.32
N HIS A 46 -8.35 14.37 -9.54
CA HIS A 46 -7.72 15.04 -8.43
C HIS A 46 -6.29 14.49 -8.22
N GLU A 47 -5.34 15.33 -7.87
CA GLU A 47 -3.94 14.91 -7.73
C GLU A 47 -3.73 13.95 -6.53
N GLN A 48 -4.50 14.10 -5.45
CA GLN A 48 -4.51 13.13 -4.36
C GLN A 48 -4.77 11.71 -4.88
N ALA A 49 -5.74 11.58 -5.80
CA ALA A 49 -6.07 10.31 -6.41
C ALA A 49 -4.92 9.77 -7.28
N ALA A 50 -4.22 10.65 -8.01
CA ALA A 50 -3.05 10.25 -8.80
C ALA A 50 -1.97 9.59 -7.93
N ALA A 51 -1.67 10.17 -6.76
CA ALA A 51 -0.66 9.61 -5.86
C ALA A 51 -1.14 8.30 -5.18
N HIS A 52 -2.42 8.18 -4.82
CA HIS A 52 -2.98 6.91 -4.32
C HIS A 52 -3.06 5.84 -5.42
N ALA A 53 -3.32 6.21 -6.68
CA ALA A 53 -3.27 5.28 -7.80
C ALA A 53 -1.83 4.78 -8.03
N ALA A 54 -0.82 5.66 -7.96
CA ALA A 54 0.58 5.27 -8.01
C ALA A 54 0.97 4.32 -6.85
N ASP A 55 0.41 4.52 -5.65
CA ASP A 55 0.55 3.61 -4.50
C ASP A 55 -0.06 2.24 -4.80
N GLY A 56 -1.31 2.19 -5.25
CA GLY A 56 -2.00 0.94 -5.62
C GLY A 56 -1.29 0.18 -6.75
N TYR A 57 -0.77 0.90 -7.75
CA TYR A 57 0.03 0.36 -8.83
C TYR A 57 1.29 -0.35 -8.30
N TYR A 58 2.05 0.30 -7.41
CA TYR A 58 3.22 -0.32 -6.80
C TYR A 58 2.86 -1.55 -5.97
N ARG A 59 1.86 -1.47 -5.11
CA ARG A 59 1.50 -2.58 -4.20
C ARG A 59 1.03 -3.83 -4.94
N SER A 60 0.43 -3.68 -6.12
CA SER A 60 -0.03 -4.80 -6.95
C SER A 60 1.08 -5.41 -7.82
N THR A 61 2.06 -4.60 -8.28
CA THR A 61 3.09 -5.04 -9.24
C THR A 61 4.51 -5.08 -8.71
N GLY A 62 4.81 -4.31 -7.67
CA GLY A 62 6.20 -4.03 -7.25
C GLY A 62 6.94 -3.02 -8.15
N LYS A 63 6.34 -2.52 -9.25
CA LYS A 63 6.91 -1.50 -10.12
C LYS A 63 6.73 -0.10 -9.52
N ILE A 64 7.66 0.82 -9.76
CA ILE A 64 7.60 2.19 -9.26
C ILE A 64 6.35 2.89 -9.82
N GLY A 65 5.50 3.41 -8.93
CA GLY A 65 4.41 4.30 -9.29
C GLY A 65 4.92 5.73 -9.53
N VAL A 66 4.41 6.39 -10.56
CA VAL A 66 4.78 7.78 -10.88
C VAL A 66 3.55 8.66 -10.88
N CYS A 67 3.57 9.76 -10.13
CA CYS A 67 2.52 10.77 -10.18
C CYS A 67 3.08 12.15 -10.52
N ILE A 68 2.27 12.94 -11.25
CA ILE A 68 2.66 14.22 -11.80
C ILE A 68 1.57 15.27 -11.58
N ALA A 69 1.97 16.48 -11.17
CA ALA A 69 1.08 17.63 -11.03
C ALA A 69 1.79 18.93 -11.42
N THR A 70 0.99 19.95 -11.62
CA THR A 70 1.50 21.32 -11.82
C THR A 70 2.06 21.94 -10.51
N ALA A 71 2.35 23.23 -10.51
CA ALA A 71 2.78 23.97 -9.33
C ALA A 71 1.72 23.96 -8.20
N SER A 72 2.00 24.64 -7.14
CA SER A 72 1.34 24.61 -5.83
C SER A 72 -0.12 24.17 -5.73
N PRO A 73 -1.07 24.69 -6.50
CA PRO A 73 -2.46 24.25 -6.36
C PRO A 73 -2.66 22.77 -6.69
N GLY A 74 -1.89 22.23 -7.65
CA GLY A 74 -1.87 20.79 -7.94
C GLY A 74 -0.94 20.01 -7.01
N ALA A 75 0.30 20.49 -6.85
CA ALA A 75 1.31 19.85 -6.04
C ALA A 75 0.85 19.59 -4.59
N LEU A 76 0.24 20.58 -3.94
CA LEU A 76 -0.17 20.46 -2.53
C LEU A 76 -1.30 19.45 -2.31
N ASN A 77 -2.07 19.12 -3.32
CA ASN A 77 -3.07 18.06 -3.25
C ASN A 77 -2.45 16.67 -3.06
N PHE A 78 -1.16 16.50 -3.34
CA PHE A 78 -0.45 15.25 -3.06
C PHE A 78 -0.18 15.00 -1.56
N THR A 79 -0.24 16.01 -0.71
CA THR A 79 0.29 16.00 0.66
C THR A 79 -0.16 14.79 1.47
N MET A 80 -1.46 14.49 1.52
CA MET A 80 -2.00 13.38 2.30
C MET A 80 -1.57 12.03 1.73
N ALA A 81 -1.63 11.87 0.40
CA ALA A 81 -1.24 10.63 -0.25
C ALA A 81 0.26 10.34 -0.11
N LEU A 82 1.12 11.37 -0.19
CA LEU A 82 2.56 11.22 0.04
C LEU A 82 2.89 10.89 1.49
N ALA A 83 2.22 11.52 2.45
CA ALA A 83 2.38 11.17 3.86
C ALA A 83 1.99 9.70 4.12
N THR A 84 0.95 9.21 3.43
CA THR A 84 0.51 7.81 3.45
C THR A 84 1.59 6.88 2.90
N ALA A 85 2.07 7.15 1.68
CA ALA A 85 3.14 6.38 1.05
C ALA A 85 4.44 6.39 1.88
N PHE A 86 4.78 7.54 2.47
CA PHE A 86 5.95 7.68 3.35
C PHE A 86 5.83 6.80 4.60
N LYS A 87 4.68 6.80 5.26
CA LYS A 87 4.42 5.97 6.44
C LYS A 87 4.38 4.48 6.12
N ASP A 88 3.87 4.11 4.96
CA ASP A 88 3.78 2.72 4.52
C ASP A 88 5.03 2.23 3.76
N ASN A 89 6.04 3.11 3.57
CA ASN A 89 7.27 2.85 2.80
C ASN A 89 7.00 2.42 1.35
N VAL A 90 6.05 3.08 0.69
CA VAL A 90 5.71 2.82 -0.72
C VAL A 90 6.55 3.73 -1.63
N PRO A 91 7.36 3.17 -2.53
CA PRO A 91 8.19 3.97 -3.43
C PRO A 91 7.35 4.56 -4.56
N ILE A 92 7.15 5.86 -4.51
CA ILE A 92 6.45 6.65 -5.53
C ILE A 92 7.38 7.76 -6.00
N LEU A 93 7.54 7.90 -7.30
CA LEU A 93 8.18 9.08 -7.91
C LEU A 93 7.14 10.18 -8.08
N VAL A 94 7.41 11.33 -7.48
CA VAL A 94 6.51 12.49 -7.45
C VAL A 94 7.13 13.63 -8.23
N LEU A 95 6.50 14.01 -9.32
CA LEU A 95 6.95 15.10 -10.19
C LEU A 95 6.01 16.29 -10.07
N THR A 96 6.54 17.44 -9.64
CA THR A 96 5.75 18.67 -9.60
C THR A 96 6.38 19.76 -10.45
N GLY A 97 5.54 20.49 -11.16
CA GLY A 97 5.98 21.71 -11.82
C GLY A 97 6.22 22.85 -10.84
N ASP A 98 7.02 23.79 -11.25
CA ASP A 98 7.25 25.05 -10.55
C ASP A 98 7.37 26.18 -11.57
N ASN A 99 7.16 27.42 -11.09
CA ASN A 99 7.46 28.60 -11.88
C ASN A 99 8.94 28.65 -12.25
N GLU A 100 9.29 29.53 -13.19
CA GLU A 100 10.67 29.79 -13.59
C GLU A 100 11.51 30.19 -12.36
N LEU A 101 12.80 29.84 -12.36
CA LEU A 101 13.72 30.02 -11.23
C LEU A 101 13.75 31.44 -10.66
N GLU A 102 13.59 32.44 -11.51
CA GLU A 102 13.58 33.87 -11.09
C GLU A 102 12.40 34.21 -10.17
N TYR A 103 11.30 33.46 -10.24
CA TYR A 103 10.10 33.70 -9.41
C TYR A 103 10.09 32.86 -8.12
N ARG A 104 11.02 31.94 -7.94
CA ARG A 104 11.13 31.19 -6.69
C ARG A 104 11.33 32.13 -5.50
N ASN A 105 10.66 31.80 -4.39
CA ASN A 105 10.69 32.59 -3.15
C ASN A 105 10.17 34.04 -3.31
N THR A 106 9.36 34.30 -4.33
CA THR A 106 8.66 35.56 -4.53
C THR A 106 7.15 35.35 -4.33
N ASP A 107 6.38 36.45 -4.26
CA ASP A 107 4.91 36.40 -4.26
C ASP A 107 4.37 36.37 -5.71
N HIS A 108 4.84 35.36 -6.48
CA HIS A 108 4.38 35.14 -7.84
C HIS A 108 3.16 34.23 -7.88
N PHE A 109 2.37 34.30 -8.97
CA PHE A 109 1.19 33.46 -9.16
C PHE A 109 1.51 31.97 -8.99
N GLN A 110 0.75 31.26 -8.16
CA GLN A 110 0.92 29.84 -7.83
C GLN A 110 2.26 29.46 -7.21
N THR A 111 3.00 30.37 -6.62
CA THR A 111 4.25 30.07 -5.90
C THR A 111 3.99 29.82 -4.42
N THR A 112 4.43 28.66 -3.92
CA THR A 112 4.54 28.35 -2.49
C THR A 112 5.84 27.59 -2.23
N PRO A 113 6.32 27.47 -1.00
CA PRO A 113 7.52 26.68 -0.69
C PRO A 113 7.23 25.15 -0.74
N GLN A 114 6.67 24.66 -1.87
CA GLN A 114 6.25 23.25 -2.02
C GLN A 114 7.42 22.26 -1.84
N PHE A 115 8.62 22.63 -2.25
CA PHE A 115 9.81 21.80 -2.03
C PHE A 115 10.07 21.57 -0.54
N GLU A 116 10.05 22.63 0.27
CA GLU A 116 10.26 22.56 1.72
C GLU A 116 9.15 21.77 2.40
N MET A 117 7.90 21.93 1.95
CA MET A 117 6.74 21.21 2.51
C MET A 117 6.87 19.72 2.29
N PHE A 118 7.30 19.27 1.12
CA PHE A 118 7.42 17.85 0.81
C PHE A 118 8.62 17.15 1.46
N ARG A 119 9.67 17.88 1.83
CA ARG A 119 10.84 17.30 2.51
C ARG A 119 10.52 16.50 3.79
N HIS A 120 9.40 16.78 4.44
CA HIS A 120 9.00 16.12 5.69
C HIS A 120 8.12 14.88 5.48
N ILE A 121 7.62 14.68 4.27
CA ILE A 121 6.72 13.57 3.91
C ILE A 121 7.23 12.75 2.72
N THR A 122 8.51 12.94 2.37
CA THR A 122 9.22 12.17 1.36
C THR A 122 10.59 11.72 1.89
N ARG A 123 11.17 10.69 1.30
CA ARG A 123 12.53 10.21 1.66
C ARG A 123 13.60 11.18 1.18
N ALA A 124 13.40 11.68 -0.01
CA ALA A 124 14.20 12.76 -0.57
C ALA A 124 13.31 13.71 -1.36
N SER A 125 13.73 14.96 -1.43
CA SER A 125 13.11 15.98 -2.26
C SER A 125 14.21 16.74 -2.98
N TYR A 126 14.10 16.86 -4.30
CA TYR A 126 15.08 17.51 -5.15
C TYR A 126 14.50 18.80 -5.73
N ASN A 127 15.33 19.84 -5.83
CA ASN A 127 14.94 21.16 -6.32
C ASN A 127 16.00 21.70 -7.31
N PRO A 128 16.18 21.05 -8.48
CA PRO A 128 17.25 21.35 -9.42
C PRO A 128 17.19 22.79 -9.94
N LEU A 129 18.38 23.38 -10.19
CA LEU A 129 18.58 24.74 -10.66
C LEU A 129 18.97 24.80 -12.15
N ASN A 130 19.24 23.66 -12.77
CA ASN A 130 19.59 23.55 -14.18
C ASN A 130 19.28 22.16 -14.72
N GLY A 131 19.39 21.98 -16.04
CA GLY A 131 19.05 20.74 -16.71
C GLY A 131 19.89 19.54 -16.26
N THR A 132 21.20 19.73 -16.08
CA THR A 132 22.10 18.67 -15.58
C THR A 132 21.68 18.18 -14.19
N GLU A 133 21.37 19.10 -13.28
CA GLU A 133 20.85 18.74 -11.96
C GLU A 133 19.48 18.05 -12.01
N ALA A 134 18.60 18.41 -12.95
CA ALA A 134 17.30 17.80 -13.10
C ALA A 134 17.42 16.32 -13.54
N LEU A 135 18.29 16.02 -14.50
CA LEU A 135 18.56 14.64 -14.93
C LEU A 135 19.29 13.84 -13.86
N TYR A 136 20.24 14.46 -13.14
CA TYR A 136 20.88 13.85 -11.98
C TYR A 136 19.85 13.49 -10.90
N ALA A 137 18.96 14.42 -10.55
CA ALA A 137 17.91 14.20 -9.54
C ALA A 137 16.97 13.05 -9.93
N LEU A 138 16.59 12.94 -11.22
CA LEU A 138 15.79 11.82 -11.70
C LEU A 138 16.49 10.48 -11.52
N ARG A 139 17.74 10.37 -11.97
CA ARG A 139 18.52 9.13 -11.83
C ARG A 139 18.75 8.76 -10.36
N ALA A 140 19.06 9.75 -9.51
CA ALA A 140 19.20 9.57 -8.07
C ALA A 140 17.87 9.07 -7.45
N ALA A 141 16.76 9.73 -7.77
CA ALA A 141 15.44 9.34 -7.29
C ALA A 141 15.08 7.90 -7.67
N ILE A 142 15.27 7.51 -8.93
CA ILE A 142 14.97 6.14 -9.40
C ILE A 142 15.85 5.11 -8.70
N PHE A 143 17.13 5.40 -8.51
CA PHE A 143 18.03 4.53 -7.77
C PHE A 143 17.57 4.36 -6.32
N GLU A 144 17.27 5.44 -5.62
CA GLU A 144 16.83 5.42 -4.22
C GLU A 144 15.48 4.70 -4.06
N LEU A 145 14.52 4.88 -5.00
CA LEU A 145 13.24 4.16 -5.00
C LEU A 145 13.41 2.64 -5.14
N LYS A 146 14.45 2.19 -5.86
CA LYS A 146 14.77 0.77 -6.04
C LYS A 146 15.55 0.19 -4.84
N THR A 147 16.27 1.03 -4.10
CA THR A 147 17.25 0.55 -3.13
C THR A 147 16.82 0.70 -1.68
N ILE A 148 16.85 1.88 -1.03
CA ILE A 148 16.71 1.94 0.44
C ILE A 148 16.54 3.35 0.99
N PRO A 149 15.90 3.49 2.16
CA PRO A 149 14.66 2.86 2.57
C PRO A 149 13.53 3.30 1.64
N LYS A 150 12.65 2.39 1.25
CA LYS A 150 11.55 2.70 0.33
C LYS A 150 10.66 3.83 0.86
N GLY A 151 10.06 4.56 -0.03
CA GLY A 151 9.14 5.67 0.24
C GLY A 151 9.10 6.66 -0.91
N PRO A 152 8.20 7.64 -0.88
CA PRO A 152 8.05 8.59 -1.97
C PRO A 152 9.29 9.51 -2.09
N ILE A 153 9.66 9.83 -3.33
CA ILE A 153 10.70 10.81 -3.66
C ILE A 153 10.13 11.87 -4.56
N HIS A 154 10.39 13.11 -4.23
CA HIS A 154 9.86 14.28 -4.91
C HIS A 154 10.93 14.99 -5.73
N ILE A 155 10.57 15.43 -6.95
CA ILE A 155 11.38 16.31 -7.77
C ILE A 155 10.54 17.53 -8.15
N ASN A 156 10.98 18.72 -7.73
CA ASN A 156 10.36 20.00 -8.02
C ASN A 156 10.99 20.63 -9.27
N LEU A 157 10.27 20.66 -10.38
CA LEU A 157 10.79 20.98 -11.72
C LEU A 157 10.37 22.37 -12.17
N ALA A 158 11.29 23.32 -12.18
CA ALA A 158 11.04 24.64 -12.74
C ALA A 158 10.87 24.57 -14.27
N LYS A 159 9.91 25.33 -14.79
CA LYS A 159 9.53 25.31 -16.20
C LYS A 159 10.68 25.68 -17.13
N ASP A 160 11.48 26.70 -16.79
CA ASP A 160 12.64 27.14 -17.54
C ASP A 160 13.78 26.12 -17.53
N VAL A 161 13.95 25.36 -16.45
CA VAL A 161 14.91 24.24 -16.35
C VAL A 161 14.51 23.11 -17.33
N LEU A 162 13.22 22.78 -17.40
CA LEU A 162 12.70 21.75 -18.32
C LEU A 162 12.91 22.10 -19.81
N LEU A 163 12.99 23.38 -20.13
CA LEU A 163 13.15 23.89 -21.49
C LEU A 163 14.62 24.07 -21.93
N GLN A 164 15.59 23.85 -21.03
CA GLN A 164 17.01 23.96 -21.37
C GLN A 164 17.43 22.91 -22.41
N GLU A 165 18.27 23.31 -23.36
CA GLU A 165 18.82 22.44 -24.42
C GLU A 165 20.29 22.10 -24.18
N ASP A 166 20.97 22.83 -23.30
CA ASP A 166 22.38 22.62 -22.91
C ASP A 166 22.43 21.98 -21.52
N PHE A 167 22.79 20.69 -21.49
CA PHE A 167 22.86 19.90 -20.27
C PHE A 167 23.78 18.68 -20.45
N ASP A 168 24.37 18.19 -19.34
CA ASP A 168 25.09 16.93 -19.27
C ASP A 168 24.19 15.83 -18.67
N ASP A 169 24.17 14.64 -19.31
CA ASP A 169 23.52 13.46 -18.77
C ASP A 169 24.56 12.60 -18.02
N ILE A 170 24.63 12.81 -16.71
CA ILE A 170 25.62 12.16 -15.82
C ILE A 170 25.08 10.81 -15.35
N LYS A 171 25.79 9.72 -15.68
CA LYS A 171 25.50 8.38 -15.13
C LYS A 171 26.01 8.28 -13.70
N LEU A 172 25.13 7.78 -12.82
CA LEU A 172 25.46 7.59 -11.40
C LEU A 172 26.10 6.23 -11.17
N CYS A 173 27.06 6.19 -10.26
CA CYS A 173 27.65 4.96 -9.73
C CYS A 173 27.49 4.99 -8.21
N TYR A 174 26.73 4.05 -7.66
CA TYR A 174 26.48 3.97 -6.22
C TYR A 174 27.20 2.79 -5.61
N LEU A 175 27.75 3.01 -4.42
CA LEU A 175 28.29 1.98 -3.55
C LEU A 175 27.35 1.84 -2.36
N CYS A 176 26.81 0.65 -2.13
CA CYS A 176 26.06 0.33 -0.92
C CYS A 176 26.97 -0.44 0.02
N GLU A 177 27.00 -0.06 1.29
CA GLU A 177 27.71 -0.80 2.34
C GLU A 177 26.66 -1.47 3.24
N ASP A 178 26.70 -2.81 3.28
CA ASP A 178 25.94 -3.62 4.20
C ASP A 178 26.76 -3.92 5.45
N ASP A 179 26.13 -4.03 6.61
CA ASP A 179 26.79 -4.41 7.86
C ASP A 179 26.25 -5.77 8.34
N MET A 180 26.92 -6.82 7.89
CA MET A 180 26.59 -8.21 8.23
C MET A 180 27.39 -8.74 9.44
N SER A 181 27.92 -7.86 10.28
CA SER A 181 28.81 -8.23 11.40
C SER A 181 28.18 -9.25 12.39
N ASN A 182 26.85 -9.26 12.53
CA ASN A 182 26.14 -10.19 13.42
C ASN A 182 25.76 -11.53 12.78
N ILE A 183 26.18 -11.83 11.57
CA ILE A 183 25.75 -13.06 10.86
C ILE A 183 26.14 -14.34 11.60
N THR A 184 27.37 -14.39 12.20
CA THR A 184 27.80 -15.52 12.99
C THR A 184 26.92 -15.73 14.23
N ARG A 185 26.57 -14.64 14.92
CA ARG A 185 25.68 -14.71 16.08
C ARG A 185 24.27 -15.18 15.67
N ALA A 186 23.77 -14.72 14.53
CA ALA A 186 22.49 -15.17 14.00
C ALA A 186 22.52 -16.69 13.74
N GLN A 187 23.58 -17.22 13.12
CA GLN A 187 23.72 -18.66 12.90
C GLN A 187 23.74 -19.44 14.24
N GLU A 188 24.47 -18.93 15.26
CA GLU A 188 24.51 -19.58 16.58
C GLU A 188 23.14 -19.63 17.25
N LEU A 189 22.32 -18.58 17.12
CA LEU A 189 20.97 -18.55 17.65
C LEU A 189 20.07 -19.56 16.92
N ILE A 190 20.13 -19.62 15.59
CA ILE A 190 19.37 -20.56 14.77
C ILE A 190 19.76 -22.01 15.08
N ASP A 191 21.07 -22.32 15.22
CA ASP A 191 21.56 -23.66 15.51
C ASP A 191 21.11 -24.17 16.88
N LYS A 192 20.99 -23.31 17.87
CA LYS A 192 20.53 -23.63 19.23
C LYS A 192 19.01 -23.73 19.32
N SER A 193 18.28 -23.05 18.43
CA SER A 193 16.83 -22.96 18.50
C SER A 193 16.16 -24.31 18.21
N GLU A 194 15.13 -24.65 19.01
CA GLU A 194 14.22 -25.77 18.81
C GLU A 194 12.84 -25.28 18.32
N ARG A 195 12.54 -23.98 18.54
CA ARG A 195 11.28 -23.32 18.23
C ARG A 195 11.48 -22.02 17.44
N PRO A 196 12.17 -22.06 16.26
CA PRO A 196 12.32 -20.87 15.46
C PRO A 196 11.00 -20.42 14.85
N LEU A 197 10.83 -19.09 14.71
CA LEU A 197 9.67 -18.47 14.10
C LEU A 197 10.10 -17.41 13.09
N PHE A 198 9.62 -17.48 11.86
CA PHE A 198 9.74 -16.38 10.92
C PHE A 198 8.68 -15.31 11.15
N ILE A 199 9.09 -14.04 11.13
CA ILE A 199 8.21 -12.88 10.97
C ILE A 199 8.57 -12.19 9.66
N LEU A 200 7.67 -12.26 8.67
CA LEU A 200 7.94 -11.73 7.34
C LEU A 200 7.22 -10.39 7.12
N GLY A 201 7.97 -9.39 6.69
CA GLY A 201 7.46 -8.08 6.32
C GLY A 201 7.61 -7.77 4.83
N ALA A 202 7.13 -6.61 4.41
CA ALA A 202 7.19 -6.19 2.99
C ALA A 202 8.62 -6.21 2.40
N GLY A 203 9.66 -5.98 3.21
CA GLY A 203 11.05 -6.03 2.76
C GLY A 203 11.53 -7.42 2.35
N ALA A 204 10.76 -8.48 2.65
CA ALA A 204 11.09 -9.86 2.31
C ALA A 204 10.36 -10.37 1.04
N ILE A 205 9.46 -9.58 0.44
CA ILE A 205 8.62 -9.99 -0.71
C ILE A 205 9.47 -10.46 -1.89
N SER A 206 10.59 -9.79 -2.18
CA SER A 206 11.49 -10.16 -3.29
C SER A 206 12.13 -11.54 -3.13
N GLN A 207 12.08 -12.14 -1.93
CA GLN A 207 12.63 -13.45 -1.62
C GLN A 207 11.54 -14.51 -1.36
N LYS A 208 10.33 -14.27 -1.88
CA LYS A 208 9.16 -15.13 -1.65
C LYS A 208 9.46 -16.61 -1.92
N GLU A 209 9.93 -16.94 -3.12
CA GLU A 209 10.16 -18.33 -3.54
C GLU A 209 11.18 -19.04 -2.65
N ARG A 210 12.25 -18.31 -2.29
CA ARG A 210 13.30 -18.85 -1.42
C ARG A 210 12.82 -19.04 0.01
N LEU A 211 12.04 -18.10 0.54
CA LEU A 211 11.45 -18.20 1.87
C LEU A 211 10.43 -19.33 1.96
N GLU A 212 9.62 -19.52 0.93
CA GLU A 212 8.68 -20.64 0.82
C GLU A 212 9.43 -21.97 0.81
N GLU A 213 10.49 -22.11 -0.02
CA GLU A 213 11.34 -23.30 -0.03
C GLU A 213 11.94 -23.60 1.34
N ILE A 214 12.50 -22.58 2.02
CA ILE A 214 13.11 -22.74 3.34
C ILE A 214 12.05 -23.14 4.38
N ALA A 215 10.93 -22.45 4.44
CA ALA A 215 9.87 -22.73 5.40
C ALA A 215 9.35 -24.17 5.25
N LEU A 216 9.07 -24.60 4.03
CA LEU A 216 8.60 -25.97 3.73
C LEU A 216 9.65 -27.03 4.05
N LYS A 217 10.89 -26.84 3.58
CA LYS A 217 11.97 -27.81 3.75
C LYS A 217 12.31 -28.06 5.23
N TYR A 218 12.37 -26.98 6.01
CA TYR A 218 12.79 -27.05 7.40
C TYR A 218 11.61 -26.99 8.39
N ARG A 219 10.38 -26.90 7.88
CA ARG A 219 9.12 -26.84 8.66
C ARG A 219 9.08 -25.70 9.67
N ILE A 220 9.64 -24.54 9.29
CA ILE A 220 9.66 -23.36 10.15
C ILE A 220 8.34 -22.63 10.06
N PRO A 221 7.61 -22.45 11.18
CA PRO A 221 6.37 -21.67 11.20
C PRO A 221 6.62 -20.22 10.80
N VAL A 222 5.62 -19.62 10.15
CA VAL A 222 5.68 -18.26 9.62
C VAL A 222 4.52 -17.44 10.14
N THR A 223 4.82 -16.23 10.59
CA THR A 223 3.84 -15.17 10.78
C THR A 223 4.19 -13.98 9.89
N THR A 224 3.25 -13.11 9.62
CA THR A 224 3.47 -11.96 8.74
C THR A 224 3.05 -10.65 9.39
N THR A 225 3.66 -9.55 8.98
CA THR A 225 3.09 -8.22 9.20
C THR A 225 1.98 -7.95 8.18
N PHE A 226 1.19 -6.88 8.35
CA PHE A 226 0.12 -6.51 7.40
C PHE A 226 0.57 -6.52 5.93
N HIS A 227 1.73 -5.92 5.64
CA HIS A 227 2.26 -5.79 4.28
C HIS A 227 3.15 -6.97 3.85
N GLY A 228 3.39 -7.94 4.73
CA GLY A 228 4.10 -9.19 4.42
C GLY A 228 3.17 -10.36 4.08
N ARG A 229 1.85 -10.16 4.14
CA ARG A 229 0.86 -11.20 3.84
C ARG A 229 1.01 -11.76 2.43
N GLY A 230 0.87 -13.06 2.29
CA GLY A 230 1.00 -13.75 1.01
C GLY A 230 2.43 -14.06 0.56
N ILE A 231 3.48 -13.70 1.32
CA ILE A 231 4.84 -14.19 1.05
C ILE A 231 4.84 -15.72 1.13
N ILE A 232 4.26 -16.29 2.17
CA ILE A 232 3.79 -17.68 2.20
C ILE A 232 2.27 -17.63 2.09
N SER A 233 1.68 -18.48 1.25
CA SER A 233 0.22 -18.53 1.09
C SER A 233 -0.47 -18.75 2.44
N GLU A 234 -1.56 -18.00 2.71
CA GLU A 234 -2.35 -18.20 3.93
C GLU A 234 -3.24 -19.47 3.90
N ASP A 235 -3.16 -20.25 2.82
CA ASP A 235 -3.69 -21.60 2.76
C ASP A 235 -2.67 -22.68 3.15
N ASP A 236 -1.40 -22.31 3.34
CA ASP A 236 -0.37 -23.22 3.81
C ASP A 236 -0.41 -23.31 5.35
N ASP A 237 -0.34 -24.53 5.88
CA ASP A 237 -0.36 -24.80 7.32
C ASP A 237 0.81 -24.17 8.10
N LEU A 238 1.93 -23.85 7.43
CA LEU A 238 3.05 -23.16 8.02
C LEU A 238 2.77 -21.66 8.24
N ASN A 239 1.82 -21.09 7.52
CA ASN A 239 1.40 -19.70 7.70
C ASN A 239 0.36 -19.62 8.84
N LEU A 240 0.80 -19.08 9.96
CA LEU A 240 -0.02 -18.92 11.17
C LEU A 240 -0.89 -17.65 11.18
N GLY A 241 -0.80 -16.84 10.11
CA GLY A 241 -1.47 -15.54 10.00
C GLY A 241 -0.60 -14.38 10.48
N MET A 242 -1.26 -13.26 10.79
CA MET A 242 -0.58 -12.03 11.18
C MET A 242 -0.07 -12.08 12.63
N VAL A 243 1.08 -11.43 12.86
CA VAL A 243 1.59 -11.13 14.21
C VAL A 243 1.05 -9.79 14.70
N GLY A 244 1.00 -9.59 16.01
CA GLY A 244 0.68 -8.32 16.67
C GLY A 244 -0.79 -8.15 17.01
N ILE A 245 -1.30 -6.92 16.98
CA ILE A 245 -2.63 -6.54 17.50
C ILE A 245 -3.83 -7.25 16.86
N ARG A 246 -3.64 -7.89 15.73
CA ARG A 246 -4.64 -8.71 15.01
C ARG A 246 -4.16 -10.14 14.79
N SER A 247 -3.33 -10.65 15.73
CA SER A 247 -2.83 -12.01 15.66
C SER A 247 -3.95 -13.04 15.85
N ALA A 248 -3.93 -14.07 15.00
CA ALA A 248 -4.73 -15.27 15.22
C ALA A 248 -4.16 -16.09 16.40
N PRO A 249 -4.95 -16.96 17.07
CA PRO A 249 -4.51 -17.72 18.23
C PRO A 249 -3.19 -18.49 18.00
N ARG A 250 -3.02 -19.13 16.85
CA ARG A 250 -1.78 -19.87 16.51
C ARG A 250 -0.58 -18.93 16.38
N SER A 251 -0.75 -17.79 15.74
CA SER A 251 0.31 -16.78 15.57
C SER A 251 0.73 -16.20 16.93
N LYS A 252 -0.24 -15.88 17.79
CA LYS A 252 0.02 -15.39 19.16
C LYS A 252 0.80 -16.42 19.96
N TYR A 253 0.33 -17.68 19.97
CA TYR A 253 1.01 -18.77 20.67
C TYR A 253 2.44 -18.95 20.18
N ALA A 254 2.64 -19.00 18.86
CA ALA A 254 3.96 -19.17 18.28
C ALA A 254 4.91 -18.02 18.65
N PHE A 255 4.41 -16.78 18.64
CA PHE A 255 5.19 -15.61 19.05
C PHE A 255 5.62 -15.67 20.52
N GLU A 256 4.72 -16.09 21.43
CA GLU A 256 4.97 -16.18 22.88
C GLU A 256 5.89 -17.35 23.26
N HIS A 257 5.97 -18.41 22.45
CA HIS A 257 6.71 -19.63 22.77
C HIS A 257 7.93 -19.90 21.86
N ALA A 258 8.19 -19.03 20.90
CA ALA A 258 9.40 -19.10 20.08
C ALA A 258 10.65 -18.85 20.95
N ASP A 259 11.71 -19.64 20.74
CA ASP A 259 13.00 -19.46 21.37
C ASP A 259 14.01 -18.68 20.52
N CYS A 260 13.68 -18.48 19.25
CA CYS A 260 14.42 -17.63 18.31
C CYS A 260 13.44 -17.04 17.30
N ILE A 261 13.37 -15.73 17.20
CA ILE A 261 12.53 -15.02 16.21
C ILE A 261 13.43 -14.45 15.12
N ILE A 262 13.09 -14.78 13.87
CA ILE A 262 13.82 -14.34 12.68
C ILE A 262 12.92 -13.38 11.90
N ALA A 263 13.11 -12.09 12.13
CA ALA A 263 12.30 -11.02 11.56
C ALA A 263 12.97 -10.46 10.29
N LEU A 264 12.35 -10.68 9.14
CA LEU A 264 12.91 -10.35 7.84
C LEU A 264 12.11 -9.23 7.17
N GLY A 265 12.75 -8.08 6.93
CA GLY A 265 12.17 -6.96 6.23
C GLY A 265 10.94 -6.36 6.91
N ILE A 266 10.85 -6.45 8.22
CA ILE A 266 9.77 -5.84 9.02
C ILE A 266 10.19 -4.45 9.52
N ARG A 267 9.18 -3.61 9.85
CA ARG A 267 9.36 -2.46 10.72
C ARG A 267 8.80 -2.83 12.09
N ALA A 268 9.66 -2.86 13.09
CA ALA A 268 9.24 -3.04 14.47
C ALA A 268 8.40 -1.83 14.91
N SER A 269 7.13 -2.05 15.20
CA SER A 269 6.20 -1.03 15.68
C SER A 269 5.31 -1.60 16.77
N GLU A 270 4.62 -0.74 17.49
CA GLU A 270 3.64 -1.11 18.50
C GLU A 270 2.52 -2.03 17.97
N ARG A 271 2.32 -2.05 16.65
CA ARG A 271 1.36 -2.94 15.99
C ARG A 271 1.90 -4.34 15.73
N THR A 272 3.24 -4.51 15.71
CA THR A 272 3.90 -5.79 15.49
C THR A 272 4.17 -6.51 16.82
N PHE A 273 4.76 -5.80 17.78
CA PHE A 273 4.95 -6.28 19.15
C PHE A 273 5.15 -5.11 20.12
N GLN A 274 4.63 -5.25 21.34
CA GLN A 274 4.70 -4.21 22.37
C GLN A 274 6.06 -4.15 23.04
N GLU A 275 6.71 -5.31 23.21
CA GLU A 275 8.05 -5.45 23.76
C GLU A 275 8.93 -6.20 22.76
N VAL A 276 10.19 -5.80 22.67
CA VAL A 276 11.15 -6.45 21.78
C VAL A 276 11.46 -7.84 22.33
N PRO A 277 11.23 -8.93 21.55
CA PRO A 277 11.50 -10.29 22.02
C PRO A 277 12.97 -10.55 22.28
N GLU A 278 13.25 -11.47 23.19
CA GLU A 278 14.60 -12.04 23.35
C GLU A 278 14.97 -12.90 22.12
N ASN A 279 16.29 -13.01 21.84
CA ASN A 279 16.82 -13.77 20.69
C ASN A 279 16.19 -13.37 19.35
N LEU A 280 15.96 -12.07 19.17
CA LEU A 280 15.46 -11.50 17.94
C LEU A 280 16.61 -11.27 16.94
N ILE A 281 16.59 -12.01 15.84
CA ILE A 281 17.38 -11.72 14.64
C ILE A 281 16.53 -10.79 13.77
N HIS A 282 16.96 -9.53 13.62
CA HIS A 282 16.21 -8.54 12.85
C HIS A 282 17.02 -8.08 11.64
N VAL A 283 16.61 -8.50 10.45
CA VAL A 283 17.23 -8.17 9.18
C VAL A 283 16.46 -7.07 8.47
N ASN A 284 17.10 -5.94 8.24
CA ASN A 284 16.49 -4.85 7.48
C ASN A 284 17.54 -4.00 6.79
N ILE A 285 17.19 -3.52 5.60
CA ILE A 285 17.99 -2.56 4.84
C ILE A 285 17.95 -1.14 5.43
N ASN A 286 16.98 -0.84 6.28
CA ASN A 286 16.91 0.42 7.01
C ASN A 286 17.45 0.24 8.43
N ARG A 287 18.61 0.85 8.69
CA ARG A 287 19.28 0.78 9.99
C ARG A 287 18.45 1.35 11.14
N ASP A 288 17.64 2.39 10.86
CA ASP A 288 16.89 3.11 11.89
C ASP A 288 15.71 2.32 12.48
N VAL A 289 15.29 1.24 11.82
CA VAL A 289 14.19 0.39 12.29
C VAL A 289 14.65 -0.89 12.96
N LEU A 290 15.98 -1.14 12.98
CA LEU A 290 16.54 -2.33 13.59
C LEU A 290 16.41 -2.28 15.11
N VAL A 291 15.94 -3.37 15.70
CA VAL A 291 15.79 -3.55 17.14
C VAL A 291 16.24 -4.96 17.55
N GLY A 292 16.40 -5.19 18.85
CA GLY A 292 16.78 -6.49 19.40
C GLY A 292 18.28 -6.66 19.56
N ASP A 293 18.68 -7.85 19.94
CA ASP A 293 20.03 -8.18 20.34
C ASP A 293 20.89 -8.79 19.21
N CYS A 294 20.27 -9.08 18.05
CA CYS A 294 20.96 -9.51 16.85
C CYS A 294 20.47 -8.73 15.60
N PRO A 295 20.72 -7.40 15.54
CA PRO A 295 20.36 -6.60 14.39
C PRO A 295 21.36 -6.85 13.23
N ILE A 296 20.83 -6.99 12.01
CA ILE A 296 21.60 -7.16 10.77
C ILE A 296 21.14 -6.10 9.77
N HIS A 297 22.04 -5.18 9.44
CA HIS A 297 21.82 -4.16 8.42
C HIS A 297 22.22 -4.72 7.06
N GLY A 298 21.27 -5.10 6.23
CA GLY A 298 21.51 -5.68 4.92
C GLY A 298 20.23 -6.17 4.25
N LYS A 299 20.40 -6.70 3.05
CA LYS A 299 19.29 -7.30 2.31
C LYS A 299 18.92 -8.66 2.86
N VAL A 300 17.63 -9.00 2.79
CA VAL A 300 17.14 -10.36 3.15
C VAL A 300 17.82 -11.42 2.28
N GLU A 301 18.07 -11.12 1.00
CA GLU A 301 18.77 -12.00 0.06
C GLU A 301 20.15 -12.41 0.57
N ASP A 302 20.96 -11.43 0.98
CA ASP A 302 22.34 -11.64 1.45
C ASP A 302 22.35 -12.43 2.76
N PHE A 303 21.43 -12.09 3.68
CA PHE A 303 21.25 -12.87 4.92
C PHE A 303 20.92 -14.33 4.63
N LEU A 304 19.93 -14.60 3.75
CA LEU A 304 19.56 -15.96 3.40
C LEU A 304 20.68 -16.73 2.65
N ALA A 305 21.62 -16.03 2.01
CA ALA A 305 22.76 -16.67 1.34
C ALA A 305 23.79 -17.23 2.34
N GLU A 306 23.96 -16.58 3.49
CA GLU A 306 24.97 -16.89 4.50
C GLU A 306 24.45 -17.85 5.60
N ILE A 307 23.12 -17.95 5.79
CA ILE A 307 22.51 -18.72 6.89
C ILE A 307 22.07 -20.12 6.42
N THR A 308 22.29 -21.08 7.32
CA THR A 308 21.76 -22.44 7.19
C THR A 308 20.70 -22.72 8.25
N PHE A 309 19.72 -23.55 7.89
CA PHE A 309 18.62 -23.92 8.77
C PHE A 309 18.61 -25.42 9.03
N LYS A 310 18.04 -25.85 10.16
CA LYS A 310 17.79 -27.24 10.48
C LYS A 310 16.28 -27.53 10.53
N LYS A 311 15.88 -28.76 10.28
CA LYS A 311 14.49 -29.17 10.36
C LYS A 311 14.00 -29.12 11.81
N VAL A 312 12.78 -28.61 12.00
CA VAL A 312 12.09 -28.53 13.28
C VAL A 312 10.68 -29.14 13.16
N ASP A 313 10.10 -29.57 14.28
CA ASP A 313 8.80 -30.25 14.27
C ASP A 313 7.77 -29.59 15.21
N TRP A 314 8.08 -28.43 15.80
CA TRP A 314 7.19 -27.75 16.74
C TRP A 314 5.92 -27.18 16.09
N ILE A 315 5.88 -27.05 14.77
CA ILE A 315 4.64 -26.71 14.03
C ILE A 315 3.49 -27.66 14.37
N ASP A 316 3.77 -28.95 14.62
CA ASP A 316 2.73 -29.93 14.96
C ASP A 316 2.06 -29.63 16.32
N GLU A 317 2.76 -28.97 17.23
CA GLU A 317 2.20 -28.46 18.48
C GLU A 317 1.26 -27.29 18.24
N ILE A 318 1.68 -26.34 17.40
CA ILE A 318 0.92 -25.14 17.06
C ILE A 318 -0.39 -25.49 16.33
N LEU A 319 -0.34 -26.44 15.40
CA LEU A 319 -1.51 -26.83 14.63
C LEU A 319 -2.63 -27.46 15.45
N ARG A 320 -2.35 -27.94 16.68
CA ARG A 320 -3.37 -28.44 17.60
C ARG A 320 -4.19 -27.33 18.27
N ILE A 321 -3.74 -26.09 18.19
CA ILE A 321 -4.43 -24.94 18.75
C ILE A 321 -5.58 -24.57 17.82
N ASP A 322 -6.77 -24.37 18.38
CA ASP A 322 -7.90 -23.84 17.65
C ASP A 322 -7.56 -22.40 17.17
N ASN A 323 -7.63 -22.19 15.87
CA ASN A 323 -7.32 -20.91 15.24
C ASN A 323 -8.57 -20.08 14.91
N THR A 324 -9.72 -20.49 15.47
CA THR A 324 -10.98 -19.77 15.25
C THR A 324 -10.93 -18.42 15.94
N ILE A 325 -11.16 -17.37 15.19
CA ILE A 325 -11.39 -16.03 15.73
C ILE A 325 -12.89 -15.94 16.02
N GLU A 326 -13.25 -15.88 17.30
CA GLU A 326 -14.64 -15.66 17.69
C GLU A 326 -15.08 -14.26 17.27
N ILE A 327 -16.12 -14.19 16.45
CA ILE A 327 -16.73 -12.95 15.99
C ILE A 327 -18.17 -12.95 16.50
N GLU A 328 -18.50 -11.96 17.31
CA GLU A 328 -19.88 -11.74 17.74
C GLU A 328 -20.72 -11.25 16.54
N GLY A 329 -21.96 -11.69 16.46
CA GLY A 329 -22.93 -11.27 15.44
C GLY A 329 -23.45 -12.42 14.57
N SER A 330 -24.62 -12.22 13.99
CA SER A 330 -25.27 -13.19 13.10
C SER A 330 -24.71 -13.05 11.68
N ASP A 331 -24.46 -14.19 11.01
CA ASP A 331 -24.15 -14.25 9.59
C ASP A 331 -25.44 -14.36 8.74
N ASP A 332 -26.64 -14.37 9.36
CA ASP A 332 -27.92 -14.55 8.70
C ASP A 332 -28.56 -13.23 8.27
N ASP A 333 -28.12 -12.11 8.81
CA ASP A 333 -28.56 -10.77 8.46
C ASP A 333 -27.56 -10.05 7.55
N LEU A 334 -28.01 -9.06 6.77
CA LEU A 334 -27.13 -8.24 5.93
C LEU A 334 -26.32 -7.24 6.79
N LYS A 335 -25.38 -7.77 7.53
CA LYS A 335 -24.40 -7.01 8.33
C LYS A 335 -23.06 -6.90 7.59
N PRO A 336 -22.22 -5.92 7.92
CA PRO A 336 -20.93 -5.73 7.26
C PRO A 336 -20.07 -7.00 7.17
N GLN A 337 -19.92 -7.73 8.29
CA GLN A 337 -19.14 -8.97 8.33
C GLN A 337 -19.73 -10.07 7.43
N ALA A 338 -21.05 -10.22 7.42
CA ALA A 338 -21.74 -11.21 6.61
C ALA A 338 -21.61 -10.92 5.11
N ALA A 339 -21.78 -9.65 4.72
CA ALA A 339 -21.59 -9.20 3.35
C ALA A 339 -20.15 -9.41 2.88
N ILE A 340 -19.15 -8.95 3.66
CA ILE A 340 -17.73 -9.05 3.31
C ILE A 340 -17.30 -10.51 3.19
N LYS A 341 -17.73 -11.41 4.08
CA LYS A 341 -17.43 -12.85 3.97
C LYS A 341 -17.89 -13.42 2.63
N ARG A 342 -19.13 -13.12 2.20
CA ARG A 342 -19.68 -13.61 0.93
C ARG A 342 -18.97 -13.03 -0.27
N ILE A 343 -18.71 -11.73 -0.26
CA ILE A 343 -17.94 -11.05 -1.32
C ILE A 343 -16.56 -11.69 -1.46
N LEU A 344 -15.82 -11.82 -0.35
CA LEU A 344 -14.48 -12.38 -0.37
C LEU A 344 -14.44 -13.87 -0.69
N SER A 345 -15.49 -14.63 -0.36
CA SER A 345 -15.62 -16.04 -0.77
C SER A 345 -15.82 -16.17 -2.28
N ARG A 346 -16.63 -15.29 -2.88
CA ARG A 346 -16.87 -15.27 -4.33
C ARG A 346 -15.63 -14.84 -5.10
N PHE A 347 -14.89 -13.88 -4.56
CA PHE A 347 -13.71 -13.27 -5.18
C PHE A 347 -12.42 -13.66 -4.44
N TYR A 348 -12.32 -14.93 -4.08
CA TYR A 348 -11.26 -15.46 -3.25
C TYR A 348 -9.85 -15.18 -3.80
N ASP A 349 -9.65 -15.38 -5.11
CA ASP A 349 -8.36 -15.21 -5.80
C ASP A 349 -8.18 -13.84 -6.50
N ASN A 350 -9.07 -12.90 -6.24
CA ASN A 350 -8.94 -11.55 -6.80
C ASN A 350 -8.18 -10.61 -5.85
N ILE A 351 -7.48 -9.64 -6.42
CA ILE A 351 -6.93 -8.53 -5.65
C ILE A 351 -8.08 -7.77 -5.00
N THR A 352 -7.99 -7.59 -3.70
CA THR A 352 -8.95 -6.83 -2.91
C THR A 352 -8.31 -5.53 -2.45
N VAL A 353 -8.98 -4.42 -2.65
CA VAL A 353 -8.60 -3.11 -2.12
C VAL A 353 -9.62 -2.72 -1.05
N SER A 354 -9.15 -2.19 0.07
CA SER A 354 -10.02 -1.67 1.12
C SER A 354 -9.61 -0.25 1.51
N ASP A 355 -10.60 0.59 1.75
CA ASP A 355 -10.39 1.94 2.25
C ASP A 355 -10.33 1.97 3.80
N ALA A 356 -10.43 3.11 4.45
CA ALA A 356 -10.30 3.28 5.89
C ALA A 356 -11.66 3.24 6.60
N GLY A 357 -11.86 2.31 7.52
CA GLY A 357 -13.10 2.20 8.29
C GLY A 357 -13.30 0.85 8.95
N SER A 358 -14.50 0.60 9.50
CA SER A 358 -14.88 -0.68 10.08
C SER A 358 -14.75 -1.84 9.10
N HIS A 359 -15.13 -1.60 7.83
CA HIS A 359 -15.05 -2.58 6.74
C HIS A 359 -13.61 -3.07 6.51
N THR A 360 -12.59 -2.22 6.71
CA THR A 360 -11.18 -2.65 6.60
C THR A 360 -10.81 -3.66 7.67
N THR A 361 -11.34 -3.51 8.89
CA THR A 361 -11.14 -4.51 9.94
C THR A 361 -11.71 -5.85 9.52
N TRP A 362 -12.96 -5.89 9.05
CA TRP A 362 -13.59 -7.12 8.57
C TRP A 362 -12.87 -7.71 7.35
N THR A 363 -12.49 -6.86 6.38
CA THR A 363 -11.76 -7.29 5.19
C THR A 363 -10.43 -7.92 5.57
N THR A 364 -9.66 -7.31 6.47
CA THR A 364 -8.36 -7.84 6.91
C THR A 364 -8.47 -9.15 7.69
N LEU A 365 -9.59 -9.37 8.40
CA LEU A 365 -9.85 -10.60 9.14
C LEU A 365 -10.26 -11.76 8.22
N PHE A 366 -11.03 -11.49 7.15
CA PHE A 366 -11.62 -12.54 6.32
C PHE A 366 -10.87 -12.81 5.02
N LYS A 367 -10.20 -11.81 4.44
CA LYS A 367 -9.42 -12.03 3.21
C LYS A 367 -8.22 -12.90 3.52
N LYS A 368 -8.07 -14.00 2.80
CA LYS A 368 -6.85 -14.78 2.73
C LYS A 368 -5.96 -14.26 1.61
N CYS A 369 -4.69 -14.06 1.90
CA CYS A 369 -3.70 -13.60 0.94
C CYS A 369 -2.90 -14.81 0.42
N LEU A 370 -3.10 -15.18 -0.83
CA LEU A 370 -2.41 -16.30 -1.46
C LEU A 370 -1.06 -15.89 -2.06
N ARG A 371 -0.88 -14.60 -2.28
CA ARG A 371 0.32 -13.98 -2.83
C ARG A 371 0.48 -12.55 -2.32
N PRO A 372 1.70 -11.97 -2.36
CA PRO A 372 1.89 -10.54 -2.07
C PRO A 372 1.03 -9.66 -2.97
N GLY A 373 0.55 -8.55 -2.45
CA GLY A 373 -0.33 -7.64 -3.20
C GLY A 373 -1.77 -8.13 -3.37
N HIS A 374 -2.19 -9.20 -2.68
CA HIS A 374 -3.56 -9.74 -2.75
C HIS A 374 -4.58 -8.94 -1.93
N LEU A 375 -4.11 -8.15 -0.97
CA LEU A 375 -4.90 -7.20 -0.19
C LEU A 375 -4.15 -5.87 -0.10
N LEU A 376 -4.75 -4.81 -0.62
CA LEU A 376 -4.22 -3.46 -0.61
C LEU A 376 -5.03 -2.57 0.33
N PHE A 377 -4.35 -1.92 1.26
CA PHE A 377 -4.90 -0.89 2.13
C PHE A 377 -3.76 -0.11 2.79
N SER A 378 -4.04 1.08 3.31
CA SER A 378 -3.06 1.82 4.10
C SER A 378 -3.06 1.32 5.54
N GLY A 379 -1.97 0.69 5.97
CA GLY A 379 -1.84 0.10 7.31
C GLY A 379 -1.39 1.08 8.39
N SER A 380 -0.67 2.14 8.03
CA SER A 380 -0.03 3.04 9.00
C SER A 380 -0.74 4.38 9.16
N MET A 381 -1.33 4.91 8.11
CA MET A 381 -1.97 6.22 8.13
C MET A 381 -3.50 6.12 7.98
N ALA A 382 -3.96 5.15 7.22
CA ALA A 382 -5.37 4.84 6.98
C ALA A 382 -6.20 6.09 6.59
N PRO A 383 -5.84 6.82 5.53
CA PRO A 383 -6.64 7.95 5.08
C PRO A 383 -7.93 7.47 4.43
N MET A 384 -9.03 8.14 4.69
CA MET A 384 -10.26 7.95 3.92
C MET A 384 -10.06 8.46 2.48
N GLY A 385 -10.64 7.75 1.50
CA GLY A 385 -10.52 8.08 0.08
C GLY A 385 -9.30 7.45 -0.63
N TYR A 386 -8.60 6.54 0.04
CA TYR A 386 -7.52 5.74 -0.53
C TYR A 386 -8.04 4.70 -1.55
N GLY A 387 -9.19 4.09 -1.25
CA GLY A 387 -9.63 2.84 -1.88
C GLY A 387 -9.84 2.93 -3.39
N LEU A 388 -10.70 3.84 -3.86
CA LEU A 388 -11.04 3.94 -5.29
C LEU A 388 -9.81 4.28 -6.16
N PRO A 389 -8.99 5.29 -5.83
CA PRO A 389 -7.77 5.54 -6.58
C PRO A 389 -6.77 4.38 -6.57
N ALA A 390 -6.56 3.73 -5.41
CA ALA A 390 -5.65 2.58 -5.33
C ALA A 390 -6.17 1.38 -6.16
N ALA A 391 -7.49 1.17 -6.22
CA ALA A 391 -8.10 0.15 -7.08
C ALA A 391 -7.89 0.47 -8.57
N ILE A 392 -7.98 1.75 -8.96
CA ILE A 392 -7.64 2.20 -10.32
C ILE A 392 -6.18 1.88 -10.62
N GLY A 393 -5.25 2.24 -9.73
CA GLY A 393 -3.84 1.93 -9.90
C GLY A 393 -3.56 0.43 -10.05
N ALA A 394 -4.20 -0.40 -9.23
CA ALA A 394 -4.09 -1.85 -9.30
C ALA A 394 -4.67 -2.42 -10.60
N ALA A 395 -5.79 -1.88 -11.09
CA ALA A 395 -6.42 -2.31 -12.35
C ALA A 395 -5.60 -1.90 -13.59
N ILE A 396 -4.98 -0.73 -13.58
CA ILE A 396 -4.03 -0.30 -14.64
C ILE A 396 -2.79 -1.21 -14.67
N ALA A 397 -2.43 -1.77 -13.52
CA ALA A 397 -1.23 -2.58 -13.35
C ALA A 397 -1.39 -4.03 -13.85
N SER A 398 -2.60 -4.52 -13.97
CA SER A 398 -2.89 -5.93 -14.28
C SER A 398 -4.19 -6.06 -15.05
N ASP A 399 -4.32 -7.16 -15.82
CA ASP A 399 -5.58 -7.54 -16.48
C ASP A 399 -6.54 -8.26 -15.51
N GLU A 400 -6.25 -8.22 -14.20
CA GLU A 400 -7.06 -8.90 -13.19
C GLU A 400 -8.23 -8.02 -12.75
N LYS A 401 -9.37 -8.66 -12.47
CA LYS A 401 -10.52 -8.03 -11.82
C LYS A 401 -10.15 -7.58 -10.40
N ILE A 402 -10.40 -6.33 -10.09
CA ILE A 402 -10.14 -5.74 -8.78
C ILE A 402 -11.45 -5.63 -7.99
N ILE A 403 -11.42 -6.05 -6.75
CA ILE A 403 -12.55 -5.92 -5.82
C ILE A 403 -12.25 -4.82 -4.83
N LEU A 404 -13.04 -3.76 -4.87
CA LEU A 404 -12.93 -2.64 -3.94
C LEU A 404 -14.03 -2.74 -2.88
N ILE A 405 -13.64 -2.70 -1.60
CA ILE A 405 -14.55 -2.65 -0.45
C ILE A 405 -14.38 -1.30 0.23
N ASN A 406 -15.38 -0.46 0.11
CA ASN A 406 -15.45 0.88 0.69
C ASN A 406 -16.59 0.99 1.71
N GLY A 407 -16.47 1.91 2.65
CA GLY A 407 -17.62 2.48 3.34
C GLY A 407 -18.24 3.63 2.53
N ASP A 408 -19.41 4.04 2.93
CA ASP A 408 -20.15 5.14 2.30
C ASP A 408 -19.48 6.51 2.50
N GLY A 409 -18.82 6.70 3.63
CA GLY A 409 -18.15 7.97 3.97
C GLY A 409 -16.82 8.14 3.24
N ASP A 410 -16.00 7.09 3.16
CA ASP A 410 -14.69 7.16 2.51
C ASP A 410 -14.79 7.16 0.98
N PHE A 411 -15.75 6.43 0.41
CA PHE A 411 -16.03 6.45 -1.01
C PHE A 411 -16.28 7.87 -1.55
N GLN A 412 -16.96 8.71 -0.79
CA GLN A 412 -17.27 10.09 -1.19
C GLN A 412 -16.03 11.00 -1.27
N MET A 413 -14.91 10.64 -0.62
CA MET A 413 -13.70 11.46 -0.59
C MET A 413 -13.01 11.58 -1.95
N ASN A 414 -13.12 10.56 -2.81
CA ASN A 414 -12.57 10.53 -4.17
C ASN A 414 -13.57 10.01 -5.21
N VAL A 415 -14.86 10.23 -4.98
CA VAL A 415 -15.95 9.75 -5.85
C VAL A 415 -15.83 10.23 -7.31
N GLN A 416 -15.22 11.37 -7.56
CA GLN A 416 -14.96 11.90 -8.90
C GLN A 416 -14.10 10.97 -9.76
N GLU A 417 -13.35 10.07 -9.15
CA GLU A 417 -12.52 9.08 -9.86
C GLU A 417 -13.34 7.97 -10.52
N LEU A 418 -14.66 7.93 -10.31
CA LEU A 418 -15.56 7.16 -11.16
C LEU A 418 -15.43 7.54 -12.64
N ALA A 419 -15.12 8.81 -12.93
CA ALA A 419 -14.81 9.25 -14.28
C ALA A 419 -13.53 8.59 -14.82
N THR A 420 -12.46 8.54 -14.02
CA THR A 420 -11.19 7.88 -14.38
C THR A 420 -11.39 6.38 -14.58
N LEU A 421 -12.17 5.75 -13.70
CA LEU A 421 -12.53 4.34 -13.79
C LEU A 421 -13.25 4.03 -15.12
N LYS A 422 -14.25 4.84 -15.48
CA LYS A 422 -15.03 4.68 -16.69
C LYS A 422 -14.25 4.98 -17.96
N GLU A 423 -13.44 6.04 -17.95
CA GLU A 423 -12.65 6.47 -19.11
C GLU A 423 -11.63 5.41 -19.56
N ASN A 424 -11.10 4.65 -18.60
CA ASN A 424 -10.13 3.58 -18.87
C ASN A 424 -10.77 2.18 -18.91
N ASP A 425 -12.09 2.07 -18.83
CA ASP A 425 -12.87 0.81 -18.88
C ASP A 425 -12.32 -0.30 -17.98
N LEU A 426 -11.98 0.06 -16.73
CA LEU A 426 -11.27 -0.83 -15.80
C LEU A 426 -12.21 -1.86 -15.17
N ASP A 427 -11.78 -3.12 -15.11
CA ASP A 427 -12.54 -4.21 -14.47
C ASP A 427 -12.45 -4.14 -12.94
N VAL A 428 -13.10 -3.12 -12.36
CA VAL A 428 -13.21 -2.90 -10.92
C VAL A 428 -14.65 -3.03 -10.48
N ILE A 429 -14.92 -3.89 -9.49
CA ILE A 429 -16.21 -3.98 -8.82
C ILE A 429 -16.11 -3.26 -7.48
N VAL A 430 -16.89 -2.21 -7.32
CA VAL A 430 -16.91 -1.36 -6.12
C VAL A 430 -18.10 -1.77 -5.25
N PHE A 431 -17.83 -2.35 -4.09
CA PHE A 431 -18.83 -2.61 -3.05
C PHE A 431 -18.81 -1.47 -2.03
N ILE A 432 -19.90 -0.72 -1.93
CA ILE A 432 -20.09 0.37 -0.95
C ILE A 432 -20.94 -0.17 0.18
N LEU A 433 -20.35 -0.37 1.35
CA LEU A 433 -21.09 -0.74 2.56
C LEU A 433 -21.71 0.53 3.15
N ASN A 434 -23.00 0.73 2.87
CA ASN A 434 -23.74 1.92 3.26
C ASN A 434 -24.52 1.67 4.55
N ASN A 435 -24.00 2.18 5.67
CA ASN A 435 -24.69 2.23 6.96
C ASN A 435 -25.09 3.67 7.39
N SER A 436 -24.84 4.64 6.53
CA SER A 436 -25.12 6.06 6.75
C SER A 436 -24.42 6.66 7.98
N GLU A 437 -23.19 6.16 8.31
CA GLU A 437 -22.43 6.68 9.44
C GLU A 437 -20.93 6.37 9.39
N PHE A 438 -20.16 7.14 10.16
CA PHE A 438 -18.78 6.82 10.50
C PHE A 438 -18.72 5.81 11.66
N ALA A 439 -19.05 4.53 11.38
CA ALA A 439 -19.27 3.51 12.40
C ALA A 439 -18.08 3.30 13.34
N ILE A 440 -16.83 3.30 12.85
CA ILE A 440 -15.64 3.15 13.69
C ILE A 440 -15.48 4.35 14.64
N ILE A 441 -15.82 5.55 14.21
CA ILE A 441 -15.74 6.76 15.05
C ILE A 441 -16.85 6.73 16.10
N ARG A 442 -18.09 6.32 15.72
CA ARG A 442 -19.17 6.08 16.68
C ARG A 442 -18.72 5.11 17.78
N GLN A 443 -18.18 3.96 17.37
CA GLN A 443 -17.70 2.94 18.31
C GLN A 443 -16.65 3.50 19.27
N TRP A 444 -15.70 4.31 18.78
CA TRP A 444 -14.68 4.93 19.64
C TRP A 444 -15.29 5.95 20.61
N GLN A 445 -16.23 6.78 20.16
CA GLN A 445 -16.92 7.74 21.01
C GLN A 445 -17.65 7.02 22.15
N GLU A 446 -18.37 5.94 21.86
CA GLU A 446 -19.09 5.14 22.84
C GLU A 446 -18.16 4.33 23.75
N ASP A 447 -17.22 3.56 23.18
CA ASP A 447 -16.46 2.54 23.92
C ASP A 447 -15.24 3.10 24.69
N PHE A 448 -14.62 4.21 24.21
CA PHE A 448 -13.42 4.78 24.82
C PHE A 448 -13.64 6.12 25.50
N TYR A 449 -14.62 6.90 25.06
CA TYR A 449 -14.87 8.24 25.60
C TYR A 449 -16.16 8.33 26.40
N ASP A 450 -16.94 7.23 26.50
CA ASP A 450 -18.23 7.16 27.24
C ASP A 450 -19.15 8.35 26.89
N MET A 451 -19.26 8.66 25.59
CA MET A 451 -20.06 9.76 25.09
C MET A 451 -21.14 9.27 24.10
N GLU A 452 -22.23 9.99 24.02
CA GLU A 452 -23.22 9.76 22.94
C GLU A 452 -22.61 10.08 21.58
N ALA A 453 -23.04 9.35 20.56
CA ALA A 453 -22.56 9.55 19.18
C ALA A 453 -22.84 10.99 18.72
N TYR A 454 -21.80 11.68 18.23
CA TYR A 454 -21.86 13.07 17.81
C TYR A 454 -21.22 13.29 16.45
N GLN A 455 -21.95 13.87 15.48
CA GLN A 455 -21.46 14.20 14.14
C GLN A 455 -20.88 12.98 13.36
N VAL A 456 -21.48 11.82 13.55
CA VAL A 456 -21.10 10.58 12.88
C VAL A 456 -22.14 10.09 11.86
N GLU A 457 -23.37 10.62 11.91
CA GLU A 457 -24.43 10.28 10.95
C GLU A 457 -24.20 10.99 9.61
N LEU A 458 -24.39 10.25 8.51
CA LEU A 458 -24.25 10.72 7.15
C LEU A 458 -25.61 10.80 6.44
N LYS A 459 -25.78 11.84 5.66
CA LYS A 459 -26.89 11.95 4.68
C LYS A 459 -26.32 11.69 3.30
N ASN A 460 -26.30 10.43 2.91
CA ASN A 460 -25.68 9.98 1.68
C ASN A 460 -26.48 10.37 0.42
N PRO A 461 -25.81 10.54 -0.72
CA PRO A 461 -26.47 10.57 -2.02
C PRO A 461 -27.03 9.17 -2.35
N ASP A 462 -27.87 9.10 -3.37
CA ASP A 462 -28.23 7.84 -4.01
C ASP A 462 -27.00 7.36 -4.85
N PHE A 463 -26.24 6.40 -4.33
CA PHE A 463 -25.01 5.94 -4.97
C PHE A 463 -25.25 5.27 -6.33
N VAL A 464 -26.41 4.62 -6.52
CA VAL A 464 -26.80 4.04 -7.81
C VAL A 464 -26.98 5.13 -8.87
N LYS A 465 -27.71 6.19 -8.55
CA LYS A 465 -27.89 7.34 -9.47
C LYS A 465 -26.57 8.06 -9.70
N LEU A 466 -25.75 8.19 -8.65
CA LEU A 466 -24.44 8.82 -8.75
C LEU A 466 -23.54 8.07 -9.73
N ALA A 467 -23.38 6.75 -9.59
CA ALA A 467 -22.60 5.92 -10.51
C ALA A 467 -23.17 5.97 -11.94
N SER A 468 -24.50 5.89 -12.09
CA SER A 468 -25.16 6.00 -13.38
C SER A 468 -24.91 7.35 -14.08
N SER A 469 -24.72 8.44 -13.32
CA SER A 469 -24.38 9.75 -13.88
C SER A 469 -22.99 9.80 -14.51
N TYR A 470 -22.08 8.88 -14.10
CA TYR A 470 -20.78 8.67 -14.73
C TYR A 470 -20.81 7.59 -15.83
N GLY A 471 -22.00 7.04 -16.15
CA GLY A 471 -22.14 5.98 -17.16
C GLY A 471 -21.63 4.62 -16.68
N ILE A 472 -21.62 4.39 -15.37
CA ILE A 472 -21.26 3.13 -14.72
C ILE A 472 -22.51 2.40 -14.28
N ASP A 473 -22.58 1.11 -14.57
CA ASP A 473 -23.67 0.26 -14.11
C ASP A 473 -23.64 0.15 -12.58
N ALA A 474 -24.82 0.18 -11.97
CA ALA A 474 -24.92 0.13 -10.52
C ALA A 474 -26.19 -0.60 -10.05
N VAL A 475 -26.06 -1.25 -8.90
CA VAL A 475 -27.16 -1.99 -8.26
C VAL A 475 -27.16 -1.71 -6.76
N ARG A 476 -28.36 -1.69 -6.15
CA ARG A 476 -28.53 -1.64 -4.68
C ARG A 476 -28.98 -2.99 -4.18
N VAL A 477 -28.38 -3.42 -3.08
CA VAL A 477 -28.67 -4.66 -2.36
C VAL A 477 -29.11 -4.28 -0.94
N GLU A 478 -30.29 -4.74 -0.52
CA GLU A 478 -30.90 -4.38 0.77
C GLU A 478 -31.13 -5.59 1.69
N ASN A 479 -30.87 -6.81 1.21
CA ASN A 479 -30.94 -8.04 2.00
C ASN A 479 -29.90 -9.05 1.52
N LEU A 480 -29.70 -10.10 2.31
CA LEU A 480 -28.66 -11.10 2.07
C LEU A 480 -28.93 -11.97 0.86
N GLU A 481 -30.21 -12.30 0.61
CA GLU A 481 -30.64 -13.11 -0.54
C GLU A 481 -30.31 -12.41 -1.87
N ASP A 482 -30.58 -11.10 -1.96
CA ASP A 482 -30.24 -10.30 -3.14
C ASP A 482 -28.73 -10.24 -3.36
N LEU A 483 -27.93 -10.13 -2.28
CA LEU A 483 -26.46 -10.18 -2.39
C LEU A 483 -26.00 -11.54 -2.92
N GLU A 484 -26.52 -12.63 -2.38
CA GLU A 484 -26.17 -13.99 -2.82
C GLU A 484 -26.58 -14.25 -4.28
N MET A 485 -27.77 -13.80 -4.69
CA MET A 485 -28.19 -13.88 -6.09
C MET A 485 -27.28 -13.06 -7.01
N LEU A 486 -26.90 -11.86 -6.61
CA LEU A 486 -25.96 -11.03 -7.39
C LEU A 486 -24.62 -11.75 -7.54
N LEU A 487 -24.07 -12.27 -6.45
CA LEU A 487 -22.75 -12.92 -6.44
C LEU A 487 -22.71 -14.27 -7.20
N GLN A 488 -23.86 -14.88 -7.50
CA GLN A 488 -23.94 -16.07 -8.36
C GLN A 488 -23.76 -15.75 -9.85
N ASN A 489 -23.98 -14.49 -10.24
CA ASN A 489 -23.80 -14.07 -11.61
C ASN A 489 -22.32 -13.80 -11.93
N GLU A 490 -21.99 -13.78 -13.22
CA GLU A 490 -20.72 -13.26 -13.68
C GLU A 490 -20.78 -11.73 -13.64
N LEU A 491 -19.93 -11.14 -12.80
CA LEU A 491 -19.84 -9.68 -12.66
C LEU A 491 -18.61 -9.16 -13.39
N ALA A 492 -18.78 -8.10 -14.16
CA ALA A 492 -17.70 -7.39 -14.84
C ALA A 492 -17.72 -5.91 -14.43
N GLY A 493 -16.55 -5.31 -14.27
CA GLY A 493 -16.43 -3.87 -14.00
C GLY A 493 -16.36 -3.05 -15.30
N PRO A 494 -16.47 -1.73 -15.19
CA PRO A 494 -16.75 -1.00 -13.96
C PRO A 494 -18.20 -1.18 -13.47
N LEU A 495 -18.35 -1.60 -12.21
CA LEU A 495 -19.65 -1.83 -11.57
C LEU A 495 -19.65 -1.27 -10.15
N VAL A 496 -20.72 -0.58 -9.75
CA VAL A 496 -20.93 -0.15 -8.36
C VAL A 496 -22.07 -0.95 -7.73
N VAL A 497 -21.79 -1.55 -6.59
CA VAL A 497 -22.77 -2.29 -5.77
C VAL A 497 -22.92 -1.59 -4.43
N GLU A 498 -24.04 -0.92 -4.23
CA GLU A 498 -24.42 -0.35 -2.94
C GLU A 498 -25.03 -1.46 -2.08
N VAL A 499 -24.37 -1.80 -0.97
CA VAL A 499 -24.85 -2.79 0.00
C VAL A 499 -25.32 -2.05 1.24
N VAL A 500 -26.64 -1.98 1.44
CA VAL A 500 -27.23 -1.31 2.59
C VAL A 500 -27.14 -2.23 3.80
N VAL A 501 -26.30 -1.87 4.76
CA VAL A 501 -25.99 -2.69 5.94
C VAL A 501 -26.38 -1.97 7.22
N GLU A 502 -26.66 -2.74 8.27
CA GLU A 502 -26.75 -2.20 9.64
C GLU A 502 -25.35 -1.94 10.17
N SER A 503 -25.25 -1.00 11.12
CA SER A 503 -24.01 -0.79 11.85
C SER A 503 -23.67 -1.98 12.73
N GLU A 504 -22.40 -2.36 12.75
CA GLU A 504 -21.88 -3.41 13.63
C GLU A 504 -20.52 -3.00 14.19
N LYS A 505 -20.32 -3.21 15.50
CA LYS A 505 -19.03 -2.95 16.15
C LYS A 505 -17.99 -3.97 15.71
N VAL A 506 -16.82 -3.47 15.39
CA VAL A 506 -15.68 -4.33 15.03
C VAL A 506 -14.99 -4.86 16.30
N PRO A 507 -14.39 -6.06 16.26
CA PRO A 507 -13.55 -6.55 17.33
C PRO A 507 -12.39 -5.57 17.57
N LEU A 508 -12.29 -5.05 18.80
CA LEU A 508 -11.18 -4.21 19.18
C LEU A 508 -10.00 -5.08 19.63
N PRO A 509 -8.75 -4.63 19.40
CA PRO A 509 -7.58 -5.30 19.94
C PRO A 509 -7.69 -5.36 21.48
N LYS A 510 -7.54 -6.54 22.05
CA LYS A 510 -7.49 -6.74 23.51
C LYS A 510 -6.08 -6.53 24.01
#